data_f2ce44db8163d3f113c5b311334ee399
#
_entry.id   f2ce44db8163d3f113c5b311334ee399
#
_cell.length_a   1.000
_cell.length_b   1.000
_cell.length_c   1.000
_cell.angle_alpha   90.00
_cell.angle_beta   90.00
_cell.angle_gamma   90.00
#
_symmetry.space_group_name_H-M   'P 1'
#
loop_
_entity.id
_entity.type
_entity.pdbx_description
1 polymer ?
#
loop_
_entity_poly.entity_id
_entity_poly.type
_entity_poly.pdbx_seq_one_letter_code
_entity_poly.pdbx_strand_id
1 'polypeptide(L)'
;EAEGNEVKIAYGRKGTVPEQFQKYAVRIGTDFDCKMHAIQTRLFDTHGFGSKHATKEFLKWAEEYKPDLLWLHNLHGYYINVEMLFDWIKKHPEMQVKWTLHDCWAFTGHCSHFTMVKCEQWKSHCSYCSQLRRYPACFAMSSVSKNFERKRKAFTGVKNMTLITPSKWLADLTRQSFLKEYPVEVHYNTIDTSIFKPTPSDFRERYGLKDKFIVLGVANVWEDRKGLFDFYKLAQMLDDRYAIVLVGLSEK
;
A
#
# COMPACT_ATOMS: atom_id res chain seq x y z
N GLU A 1 -1.10 17.94 16.26
CA GLU A 1 -1.66 19.09 16.99
C GLU A 1 -1.54 18.95 18.50
N ALA A 2 -1.77 17.77 19.07
CA ALA A 2 -1.67 17.58 20.54
C ALA A 2 -0.28 17.96 21.09
N GLU A 3 0.74 17.94 20.24
CA GLU A 3 2.13 18.29 20.57
C GLU A 3 2.54 19.68 20.03
N GLY A 4 1.56 20.50 19.59
CA GLY A 4 1.80 21.84 19.05
C GLY A 4 2.24 21.88 17.57
N ASN A 5 2.26 20.76 16.87
CA ASN A 5 2.62 20.70 15.45
C ASN A 5 1.43 21.10 14.56
N GLU A 6 1.68 21.85 13.48
CA GLU A 6 0.72 22.01 12.40
C GLU A 6 0.74 20.78 11.48
N VAL A 7 -0.43 20.23 11.13
CA VAL A 7 -0.54 19.00 10.35
C VAL A 7 -1.45 19.23 9.15
N LYS A 8 -1.04 18.75 7.97
CA LYS A 8 -1.87 18.63 6.76
C LYS A 8 -1.85 17.19 6.26
N ILE A 9 -2.99 16.75 5.73
CA ILE A 9 -3.19 15.40 5.16
C ILE A 9 -3.41 15.54 3.67
N ALA A 10 -2.38 15.29 2.87
CA ALA A 10 -2.50 15.27 1.42
C ALA A 10 -3.05 13.91 0.95
N TYR A 11 -4.12 13.91 0.14
CA TYR A 11 -4.77 12.69 -0.32
C TYR A 11 -5.24 12.82 -1.77
N GLY A 12 -5.35 11.68 -2.48
CA GLY A 12 -5.78 11.68 -3.88
C GLY A 12 -7.21 11.17 -4.09
N ARG A 13 -7.63 10.15 -3.36
CA ARG A 13 -8.90 9.45 -3.61
C ARG A 13 -9.99 9.92 -2.67
N LYS A 14 -11.18 10.19 -3.22
CA LYS A 14 -12.35 10.57 -2.43
C LYS A 14 -12.68 9.52 -1.35
N GLY A 15 -13.07 9.98 -0.16
CA GLY A 15 -13.47 9.12 0.95
C GLY A 15 -12.32 8.44 1.71
N THR A 16 -11.05 8.80 1.43
CA THR A 16 -9.90 8.26 2.15
C THR A 16 -9.59 9.00 3.45
N VAL A 17 -10.11 10.22 3.63
CA VAL A 17 -9.94 11.01 4.85
C VAL A 17 -11.27 11.04 5.60
N PRO A 18 -11.34 10.56 6.84
CA PRO A 18 -12.53 10.64 7.68
C PRO A 18 -12.99 12.09 7.89
N GLU A 19 -14.29 12.31 8.08
CA GLU A 19 -14.91 13.63 8.17
C GLU A 19 -14.26 14.52 9.23
N GLN A 20 -13.95 13.98 10.39
CA GLN A 20 -13.30 14.69 11.50
C GLN A 20 -11.91 15.26 11.16
N PHE A 21 -11.25 14.74 10.13
CA PHE A 21 -9.92 15.19 9.67
C PHE A 21 -9.97 16.05 8.41
N GLN A 22 -11.16 16.32 7.84
CA GLN A 22 -11.30 17.08 6.59
C GLN A 22 -10.71 18.51 6.69
N LYS A 23 -10.73 19.13 7.86
CA LYS A 23 -10.12 20.46 8.09
C LYS A 23 -8.60 20.50 7.86
N TYR A 24 -7.94 19.36 7.91
CA TYR A 24 -6.50 19.22 7.63
C TYR A 24 -6.22 18.75 6.21
N ALA A 25 -7.26 18.40 5.45
CA ALA A 25 -7.13 17.69 4.20
C ALA A 25 -6.77 18.61 3.02
N VAL A 26 -5.80 18.19 2.21
CA VAL A 26 -5.42 18.81 0.94
C VAL A 26 -5.55 17.78 -0.15
N ARG A 27 -6.44 18.00 -1.12
CA ARG A 27 -6.69 17.04 -2.19
C ARG A 27 -5.69 17.21 -3.33
N ILE A 28 -5.10 16.12 -3.79
CA ILE A 28 -4.22 16.07 -4.96
C ILE A 28 -5.08 15.66 -6.17
N GLY A 29 -5.35 16.60 -7.06
CA GLY A 29 -6.14 16.37 -8.27
C GLY A 29 -7.62 16.08 -8.01
N THR A 30 -8.25 15.46 -9.00
CA THR A 30 -9.68 15.18 -9.07
C THR A 30 -9.95 13.68 -9.24
N ASP A 31 -11.21 13.27 -9.15
CA ASP A 31 -11.61 11.89 -9.47
C ASP A 31 -11.34 11.56 -10.96
N PHE A 32 -11.41 12.56 -11.84
CA PHE A 32 -11.07 12.40 -13.24
C PHE A 32 -9.57 12.10 -13.43
N ASP A 33 -8.69 12.83 -12.73
CA ASP A 33 -7.24 12.58 -12.77
C ASP A 33 -6.91 11.15 -12.31
N CYS A 34 -7.54 10.70 -11.22
CA CYS A 34 -7.37 9.33 -10.73
C CYS A 34 -7.84 8.27 -11.75
N LYS A 35 -9.00 8.50 -12.40
CA LYS A 35 -9.53 7.59 -13.43
C LYS A 35 -8.60 7.54 -14.65
N MET A 36 -8.13 8.67 -15.12
CA MET A 36 -7.21 8.75 -16.26
C MET A 36 -5.88 8.06 -15.95
N HIS A 37 -5.31 8.28 -14.77
CA HIS A 37 -4.11 7.59 -14.33
C HIS A 37 -4.31 6.07 -14.26
N ALA A 38 -5.46 5.61 -13.76
CA ALA A 38 -5.79 4.19 -13.73
C ALA A 38 -5.92 3.58 -15.13
N ILE A 39 -6.54 4.30 -16.09
CA ILE A 39 -6.63 3.87 -17.49
C ILE A 39 -5.24 3.79 -18.12
N GLN A 40 -4.41 4.81 -17.96
CA GLN A 40 -3.02 4.82 -18.45
C GLN A 40 -2.22 3.65 -17.87
N THR A 41 -2.40 3.34 -16.58
CA THR A 41 -1.74 2.20 -15.95
C THR A 41 -2.16 0.88 -16.58
N ARG A 42 -3.48 0.68 -16.82
CA ARG A 42 -4.00 -0.54 -17.44
C ARG A 42 -3.53 -0.74 -18.88
N LEU A 43 -3.29 0.34 -19.61
CA LEU A 43 -2.83 0.29 -20.99
C LEU A 43 -1.29 0.23 -21.11
N PHE A 44 -0.57 0.98 -20.28
CA PHE A 44 0.86 1.25 -20.47
C PHE A 44 1.74 0.94 -19.27
N ASP A 45 1.18 0.30 -18.24
CA ASP A 45 1.91 -0.05 -17.00
C ASP A 45 2.60 1.16 -16.32
N THR A 46 1.90 2.30 -16.24
CA THR A 46 2.45 3.57 -15.75
C THR A 46 2.03 3.90 -14.32
N HIS A 47 1.84 2.89 -13.47
CA HIS A 47 1.41 3.05 -12.08
C HIS A 47 2.41 3.90 -11.26
N GLY A 48 1.93 5.01 -10.72
CA GLY A 48 2.75 6.01 -10.02
C GLY A 48 3.42 7.05 -10.94
N PHE A 49 3.23 6.99 -12.26
CA PHE A 49 3.86 7.89 -13.23
C PHE A 49 2.87 8.78 -14.00
N GLY A 50 1.56 8.64 -13.74
CA GLY A 50 0.51 9.51 -14.25
C GLY A 50 0.33 10.77 -13.40
N SER A 51 -0.84 11.42 -13.50
CA SER A 51 -1.29 12.58 -12.69
C SER A 51 -0.29 13.74 -12.63
N LYS A 52 0.45 14.01 -13.73
CA LYS A 52 1.50 15.05 -13.74
C LYS A 52 0.98 16.44 -13.40
N HIS A 53 -0.17 16.84 -13.96
CA HIS A 53 -0.76 18.16 -13.70
C HIS A 53 -1.16 18.29 -12.23
N ALA A 54 -1.92 17.34 -11.72
CA ALA A 54 -2.35 17.32 -10.32
C ALA A 54 -1.13 17.36 -9.35
N THR A 55 -0.07 16.62 -9.67
CA THR A 55 1.17 16.64 -8.88
C THR A 55 1.84 18.00 -8.94
N LYS A 56 1.91 18.65 -10.10
CA LYS A 56 2.50 19.98 -10.24
C LYS A 56 1.79 21.02 -9.36
N GLU A 57 0.45 21.02 -9.38
CA GLU A 57 -0.32 21.96 -8.55
C GLU A 57 -0.15 21.66 -7.04
N PHE A 58 -0.14 20.39 -6.67
CA PHE A 58 0.16 19.99 -5.29
C PHE A 58 1.56 20.44 -4.84
N LEU A 59 2.57 20.28 -5.69
CA LEU A 59 3.95 20.69 -5.35
C LEU A 59 4.10 22.22 -5.24
N LYS A 60 3.34 23.01 -5.98
CA LYS A 60 3.28 24.48 -5.77
C LYS A 60 2.75 24.81 -4.37
N TRP A 61 1.66 24.16 -3.96
CA TRP A 61 1.12 24.31 -2.62
C TRP A 61 2.12 23.88 -1.55
N ALA A 62 2.80 22.75 -1.74
CA ALA A 62 3.81 22.23 -0.81
C ALA A 62 5.02 23.18 -0.67
N GLU A 63 5.40 23.85 -1.77
CA GLU A 63 6.47 24.88 -1.78
C GLU A 63 6.11 26.10 -0.92
N GLU A 64 4.82 26.50 -0.95
CA GLU A 64 4.30 27.61 -0.12
C GLU A 64 4.14 27.17 1.35
N TYR A 65 3.69 25.94 1.58
CA TYR A 65 3.44 25.40 2.91
C TYR A 65 4.74 25.10 3.68
N LYS A 66 5.83 24.72 2.98
CA LYS A 66 7.17 24.44 3.51
C LYS A 66 7.17 23.47 4.70
N PRO A 67 6.78 22.21 4.50
CA PRO A 67 6.76 21.24 5.58
C PRO A 67 8.16 20.94 6.10
N ASP A 68 8.33 20.87 7.43
CA ASP A 68 9.57 20.40 8.06
C ASP A 68 9.70 18.86 7.97
N LEU A 69 8.56 18.17 7.98
CA LEU A 69 8.45 16.73 7.88
C LEU A 69 7.43 16.32 6.82
N LEU A 70 7.85 15.50 5.87
CA LEU A 70 6.99 14.84 4.90
C LEU A 70 6.87 13.35 5.21
N TRP A 71 5.67 12.90 5.59
CA TRP A 71 5.41 11.49 5.86
C TRP A 71 4.60 10.86 4.73
N LEU A 72 5.26 9.98 3.97
CA LEU A 72 4.70 9.35 2.77
C LEU A 72 4.04 8.01 3.10
N HIS A 73 2.87 7.78 2.48
CA HIS A 73 2.11 6.54 2.50
C HIS A 73 1.52 6.25 1.11
N ASN A 74 1.40 4.99 0.73
CA ASN A 74 0.62 4.51 -0.44
C ASN A 74 0.68 5.41 -1.70
N LEU A 75 1.87 5.77 -2.16
CA LEU A 75 2.09 6.65 -3.31
C LEU A 75 1.53 6.09 -4.63
N HIS A 76 1.17 4.83 -4.66
CA HIS A 76 0.63 4.13 -5.83
C HIS A 76 -0.90 4.12 -5.93
N GLY A 77 -1.57 5.17 -5.43
CA GLY A 77 -3.04 5.30 -5.45
C GLY A 77 -3.65 5.94 -6.69
N TYR A 78 -2.94 6.03 -7.82
CA TYR A 78 -3.36 6.71 -9.08
C TYR A 78 -3.59 8.22 -8.96
N TYR A 79 -2.94 8.91 -8.05
CA TYR A 79 -3.21 10.33 -7.79
C TYR A 79 -1.98 11.23 -7.87
N ILE A 80 -0.78 10.68 -7.85
CA ILE A 80 0.47 11.42 -7.80
C ILE A 80 1.49 10.86 -8.81
N ASN A 81 2.36 11.72 -9.32
CA ASN A 81 3.54 11.33 -10.10
C ASN A 81 4.75 11.26 -9.18
N VAL A 82 5.27 10.04 -8.96
CA VAL A 82 6.35 9.82 -7.99
C VAL A 82 7.69 10.40 -8.44
N GLU A 83 7.98 10.50 -9.74
CA GLU A 83 9.20 11.14 -10.21
C GLU A 83 9.22 12.62 -9.85
N MET A 84 8.13 13.33 -10.15
CA MET A 84 8.03 14.77 -9.83
C MET A 84 8.07 15.01 -8.30
N LEU A 85 7.42 14.15 -7.52
CA LEU A 85 7.44 14.25 -6.06
C LEU A 85 8.86 14.09 -5.52
N PHE A 86 9.57 13.04 -5.94
CA PHE A 86 10.93 12.77 -5.44
C PHE A 86 11.98 13.74 -6.00
N ASP A 87 11.79 14.26 -7.20
CA ASP A 87 12.62 15.36 -7.73
C ASP A 87 12.46 16.63 -6.89
N TRP A 88 11.23 16.91 -6.41
CA TRP A 88 10.98 18.01 -5.48
C TRP A 88 11.59 17.73 -4.10
N ILE A 89 11.39 16.54 -3.53
CA ILE A 89 11.99 16.15 -2.24
C ILE A 89 13.52 16.33 -2.25
N LYS A 90 14.18 15.91 -3.32
CA LYS A 90 15.65 16.04 -3.45
C LYS A 90 16.17 17.47 -3.48
N LYS A 91 15.31 18.44 -3.82
CA LYS A 91 15.65 19.87 -3.79
C LYS A 91 15.49 20.49 -2.41
N HIS A 92 14.90 19.75 -1.46
CA HIS A 92 14.66 20.20 -0.08
C HIS A 92 15.40 19.28 0.93
N PRO A 93 16.76 19.28 0.92
CA PRO A 93 17.53 18.37 1.75
C PRO A 93 17.44 18.67 3.25
N GLU A 94 16.89 19.82 3.64
CA GLU A 94 16.60 20.22 5.02
C GLU A 94 15.35 19.54 5.57
N MET A 95 14.39 19.19 4.71
CA MET A 95 13.14 18.55 5.07
C MET A 95 13.35 17.10 5.48
N GLN A 96 12.79 16.68 6.61
CA GLN A 96 12.79 15.28 7.02
C GLN A 96 11.77 14.48 6.21
N VAL A 97 12.11 13.29 5.77
CA VAL A 97 11.21 12.41 5.01
C VAL A 97 11.07 11.09 5.73
N LYS A 98 9.84 10.70 6.04
CA LYS A 98 9.47 9.36 6.49
C LYS A 98 8.61 8.71 5.43
N TRP A 99 8.93 7.49 5.04
CA TRP A 99 8.13 6.75 4.06
C TRP A 99 7.73 5.39 4.60
N THR A 100 6.44 5.23 4.91
CA THR A 100 5.88 3.95 5.34
C THR A 100 5.53 3.10 4.12
N LEU A 101 6.23 1.98 3.99
CA LEU A 101 5.95 0.97 2.98
C LEU A 101 4.90 -0.01 3.52
N HIS A 102 3.80 -0.19 2.78
CA HIS A 102 2.73 -1.12 3.14
C HIS A 102 2.77 -2.41 2.31
N ASP A 103 3.54 -2.41 1.23
CA ASP A 103 3.76 -3.53 0.32
C ASP A 103 5.11 -3.39 -0.40
N CYS A 104 5.35 -4.22 -1.40
CA CYS A 104 6.62 -4.28 -2.12
C CYS A 104 6.67 -3.38 -3.37
N TRP A 105 5.61 -2.64 -3.70
CA TRP A 105 5.55 -1.86 -4.94
C TRP A 105 6.72 -0.88 -5.10
N ALA A 106 7.17 -0.28 -4.02
CA ALA A 106 8.23 0.74 -4.04
C ALA A 106 9.53 0.25 -4.71
N PHE A 107 9.89 -1.01 -4.52
CA PHE A 107 11.16 -1.57 -5.01
C PHE A 107 11.00 -2.67 -6.07
N THR A 108 9.84 -2.79 -6.70
CA THR A 108 9.58 -3.68 -7.85
C THR A 108 9.34 -2.89 -9.13
N GLY A 109 9.42 -3.54 -10.29
CA GLY A 109 9.06 -2.89 -11.56
C GLY A 109 7.56 -2.73 -11.79
N HIS A 110 6.73 -3.52 -11.07
CA HIS A 110 5.28 -3.55 -11.28
C HIS A 110 4.52 -3.94 -10.01
N CYS A 111 4.66 -5.19 -9.57
CA CYS A 111 3.78 -5.83 -8.60
C CYS A 111 3.97 -5.31 -7.16
N SER A 112 2.88 -5.35 -6.38
CA SER A 112 2.91 -5.07 -4.94
C SER A 112 3.26 -6.29 -4.10
N HIS A 113 3.11 -7.50 -4.66
CA HIS A 113 3.37 -8.77 -3.97
C HIS A 113 3.98 -9.78 -4.94
N PHE A 114 5.01 -10.50 -4.53
CA PHE A 114 5.72 -11.45 -5.38
C PHE A 114 6.02 -12.79 -4.69
N THR A 115 5.71 -12.94 -3.41
CA THR A 115 6.07 -14.13 -2.62
C THR A 115 5.40 -15.41 -3.10
N MET A 116 4.14 -15.34 -3.53
CA MET A 116 3.42 -16.52 -4.08
C MET A 116 4.08 -17.09 -5.33
N VAL A 117 4.66 -16.23 -6.16
CA VAL A 117 5.35 -16.64 -7.40
C VAL A 117 6.86 -16.79 -7.21
N LYS A 118 7.35 -16.64 -5.96
CA LYS A 118 8.76 -16.79 -5.56
C LYS A 118 9.70 -15.98 -6.48
N CYS A 119 9.30 -14.78 -6.89
CA CYS A 119 10.09 -13.94 -7.79
C CYS A 119 11.23 -13.26 -7.04
N GLU A 120 12.44 -13.33 -7.59
CA GLU A 120 13.67 -12.75 -7.03
C GLU A 120 14.22 -11.58 -7.88
N GLN A 121 13.60 -11.24 -9.01
CA GLN A 121 14.09 -10.22 -9.94
C GLN A 121 14.24 -8.84 -9.30
N TRP A 122 13.35 -8.49 -8.37
CA TRP A 122 13.34 -7.20 -7.67
C TRP A 122 14.64 -6.89 -6.90
N LYS A 123 15.44 -7.90 -6.59
CA LYS A 123 16.75 -7.73 -5.91
C LYS A 123 17.79 -7.08 -6.79
N SER A 124 17.73 -7.29 -8.08
CA SER A 124 18.70 -6.79 -9.06
C SER A 124 18.05 -5.93 -10.14
N HIS A 125 17.14 -6.52 -10.92
CA HIS A 125 16.43 -5.85 -12.01
C HIS A 125 15.16 -6.61 -12.41
N CYS A 126 14.01 -5.94 -12.37
CA CYS A 126 12.77 -6.51 -12.90
C CYS A 126 12.73 -6.35 -14.43
N SER A 127 12.90 -7.42 -15.17
CA SER A 127 12.82 -7.43 -16.63
C SER A 127 11.43 -7.74 -17.17
N TYR A 128 10.68 -8.60 -16.47
CA TYR A 128 9.29 -8.93 -16.76
C TYR A 128 8.52 -9.18 -15.46
N CYS A 129 7.18 -9.29 -15.53
CA CYS A 129 6.37 -9.64 -14.36
C CYS A 129 5.33 -10.70 -14.73
N SER A 130 5.41 -11.88 -14.12
CA SER A 130 4.40 -12.95 -14.24
C SER A 130 3.05 -12.55 -13.68
N GLN A 131 3.00 -11.49 -12.85
CA GLN A 131 1.80 -10.95 -12.23
C GLN A 131 1.30 -9.67 -12.91
N LEU A 132 1.66 -9.40 -14.17
CA LEU A 132 1.31 -8.17 -14.89
C LEU A 132 -0.20 -7.89 -14.88
N ARG A 133 -1.03 -8.93 -14.87
CA ARG A 133 -2.50 -8.83 -14.84
C ARG A 133 -3.09 -8.78 -13.42
N ARG A 134 -2.26 -8.90 -12.38
CA ARG A 134 -2.64 -8.67 -10.97
C ARG A 134 -2.44 -7.20 -10.62
N TYR A 135 -2.84 -6.81 -9.41
CA TYR A 135 -2.70 -5.42 -8.98
C TYR A 135 -1.22 -4.96 -8.90
N PRO A 136 -0.90 -3.79 -9.52
CA PRO A 136 -1.70 -2.87 -10.34
C PRO A 136 -1.82 -3.37 -11.79
N ALA A 137 -3.00 -3.85 -12.19
CA ALA A 137 -3.15 -4.60 -13.44
C ALA A 137 -2.81 -3.78 -14.69
N CYS A 138 -2.07 -4.40 -15.62
CA CYS A 138 -1.82 -3.92 -16.98
C CYS A 138 -2.21 -5.00 -18.00
N PHE A 139 -2.89 -4.60 -19.08
CA PHE A 139 -3.47 -5.51 -20.06
C PHE A 139 -2.89 -5.35 -21.47
N ALA A 140 -2.19 -4.26 -21.76
CA ALA A 140 -1.65 -3.99 -23.08
C ALA A 140 -0.12 -4.00 -23.12
N MET A 141 0.54 -2.90 -22.78
CA MET A 141 2.00 -2.77 -22.91
C MET A 141 2.69 -2.79 -21.55
N SER A 142 3.54 -3.79 -21.33
CA SER A 142 4.36 -3.88 -20.12
C SER A 142 5.50 -2.85 -20.15
N SER A 143 5.69 -2.16 -19.04
CA SER A 143 6.82 -1.25 -18.82
C SER A 143 7.66 -1.66 -17.59
N VAL A 144 7.62 -2.91 -17.19
CA VAL A 144 8.22 -3.45 -15.94
C VAL A 144 9.69 -3.03 -15.78
N SER A 145 10.52 -3.31 -16.79
CA SER A 145 11.95 -2.98 -16.76
C SER A 145 12.18 -1.47 -16.66
N LYS A 146 11.49 -0.70 -17.50
CA LYS A 146 11.56 0.77 -17.49
C LYS A 146 11.08 1.34 -16.13
N ASN A 147 10.00 0.82 -15.58
CA ASN A 147 9.46 1.27 -14.29
C ASN A 147 10.40 0.95 -13.13
N PHE A 148 11.10 -0.18 -13.18
CA PHE A 148 12.11 -0.53 -12.17
C PHE A 148 13.21 0.52 -12.14
N GLU A 149 13.77 0.86 -13.30
CA GLU A 149 14.83 1.88 -13.40
C GLU A 149 14.36 3.28 -13.03
N ARG A 150 13.13 3.66 -13.45
CA ARG A 150 12.52 4.94 -13.08
C ARG A 150 12.34 5.07 -11.58
N LYS A 151 11.83 4.02 -10.91
CA LYS A 151 11.67 4.00 -9.47
C LYS A 151 13.03 4.03 -8.77
N ARG A 152 13.98 3.23 -9.22
CA ARG A 152 15.34 3.24 -8.67
C ARG A 152 15.92 4.66 -8.73
N LYS A 153 15.89 5.30 -9.90
CA LYS A 153 16.37 6.67 -10.08
C LYS A 153 15.62 7.69 -9.21
N ALA A 154 14.30 7.58 -9.15
CA ALA A 154 13.48 8.51 -8.35
C ALA A 154 13.71 8.35 -6.85
N PHE A 155 13.69 7.12 -6.35
CA PHE A 155 13.62 6.84 -4.92
C PHE A 155 14.97 6.75 -4.21
N THR A 156 16.11 6.64 -4.93
CA THR A 156 17.45 6.68 -4.35
C THR A 156 18.03 8.09 -4.30
N GLY A 157 19.01 8.32 -3.41
CA GLY A 157 19.72 9.60 -3.27
C GLY A 157 18.93 10.71 -2.57
N VAL A 158 17.94 10.38 -1.74
CA VAL A 158 17.25 11.32 -0.84
C VAL A 158 18.02 11.41 0.49
N LYS A 159 18.51 12.59 0.87
CA LYS A 159 19.45 12.74 2.01
C LYS A 159 18.84 12.39 3.37
N ASN A 160 17.66 12.88 3.68
CA ASN A 160 17.05 12.82 5.02
C ASN A 160 15.80 11.90 5.01
N MET A 161 15.90 10.70 4.43
CA MET A 161 14.78 9.75 4.35
C MET A 161 15.00 8.55 5.26
N THR A 162 13.97 8.23 6.04
CA THR A 162 13.86 6.99 6.80
C THR A 162 12.68 6.19 6.27
N LEU A 163 12.88 4.91 6.01
CA LEU A 163 11.82 3.98 5.63
C LEU A 163 11.21 3.36 6.89
N ILE A 164 9.89 3.23 6.88
CA ILE A 164 9.13 2.57 7.95
C ILE A 164 8.40 1.38 7.36
N THR A 165 8.41 0.25 8.05
CA THR A 165 7.69 -0.96 7.64
C THR A 165 6.84 -1.51 8.78
N PRO A 166 5.65 -2.10 8.50
CA PRO A 166 4.77 -2.65 9.52
C PRO A 166 5.19 -4.05 10.00
N SER A 167 6.32 -4.56 9.52
CA SER A 167 6.82 -5.88 9.91
C SER A 167 8.32 -6.02 9.65
N LYS A 168 8.98 -6.87 10.44
CA LYS A 168 10.37 -7.29 10.20
C LYS A 168 10.55 -7.91 8.82
N TRP A 169 9.57 -8.74 8.38
CA TRP A 169 9.58 -9.36 7.07
C TRP A 169 9.72 -8.33 5.92
N LEU A 170 8.90 -7.27 5.91
CA LEU A 170 9.00 -6.24 4.88
C LEU A 170 10.29 -5.41 5.01
N ALA A 171 10.76 -5.16 6.24
CA ALA A 171 12.04 -4.52 6.49
C ALA A 171 13.21 -5.30 5.86
N ASP A 172 13.22 -6.63 6.04
CA ASP A 172 14.28 -7.49 5.50
C ASP A 172 14.25 -7.55 3.97
N LEU A 173 13.07 -7.53 3.34
CA LEU A 173 12.95 -7.38 1.89
C LEU A 173 13.47 -6.01 1.43
N THR A 174 13.07 -4.93 2.10
CA THR A 174 13.51 -3.57 1.77
C THR A 174 15.04 -3.45 1.80
N ARG A 175 15.70 -4.01 2.81
CA ARG A 175 17.17 -4.03 2.94
C ARG A 175 17.88 -4.83 1.83
N GLN A 176 17.19 -5.74 1.15
CA GLN A 176 17.71 -6.51 0.02
C GLN A 176 17.45 -5.83 -1.33
N SER A 177 16.68 -4.74 -1.36
CA SER A 177 16.30 -4.01 -2.57
C SER A 177 17.25 -2.86 -2.89
N PHE A 178 17.00 -2.10 -3.95
CA PHE A 178 17.73 -0.87 -4.25
C PHE A 178 17.51 0.25 -3.22
N LEU A 179 16.55 0.08 -2.28
CA LEU A 179 16.32 1.02 -1.17
C LEU A 179 17.20 0.74 0.07
N LYS A 180 18.12 -0.21 -0.02
CA LYS A 180 19.02 -0.63 1.08
C LYS A 180 19.91 0.48 1.66
N GLU A 181 20.06 1.59 0.97
CA GLU A 181 20.85 2.74 1.44
C GLU A 181 20.20 3.49 2.62
N TYR A 182 18.87 3.31 2.81
CA TYR A 182 18.13 4.03 3.83
C TYR A 182 18.06 3.27 5.15
N PRO A 183 18.04 3.97 6.29
CA PRO A 183 17.64 3.38 7.55
C PRO A 183 16.20 2.85 7.46
N VAL A 184 15.96 1.65 8.00
CA VAL A 184 14.65 0.99 7.99
C VAL A 184 14.23 0.72 9.43
N GLU A 185 13.16 1.37 9.86
CA GLU A 185 12.50 1.17 11.15
C GLU A 185 11.30 0.23 11.02
N VAL A 186 11.02 -0.53 12.07
CA VAL A 186 9.83 -1.40 12.12
C VAL A 186 8.84 -0.81 13.11
N HIS A 187 7.73 -0.28 12.58
CA HIS A 187 6.60 0.20 13.38
C HIS A 187 5.37 -0.67 13.08
N TYR A 188 5.05 -1.58 14.00
CA TYR A 188 3.89 -2.45 13.83
C TYR A 188 2.60 -1.65 13.77
N ASN A 189 1.64 -2.11 12.95
CA ASN A 189 0.31 -1.53 12.93
C ASN A 189 -0.35 -1.67 14.30
N THR A 190 -0.99 -0.61 14.76
CA THR A 190 -1.74 -0.58 16.02
C THR A 190 -3.24 -0.57 15.76
N ILE A 191 -4.00 -1.03 16.75
CA ILE A 191 -5.45 -0.95 16.76
C ILE A 191 -5.91 -0.37 18.11
N ASP A 192 -7.08 0.22 18.11
CA ASP A 192 -7.72 0.69 19.35
C ASP A 192 -8.27 -0.50 20.13
N THR A 193 -7.55 -0.90 21.19
CA THR A 193 -7.93 -2.02 22.06
C THR A 193 -9.11 -1.70 22.98
N SER A 194 -9.55 -0.47 23.07
CA SER A 194 -10.81 -0.12 23.75
C SER A 194 -12.03 -0.58 22.94
N ILE A 195 -11.90 -0.60 21.61
CA ILE A 195 -12.92 -1.05 20.65
C ILE A 195 -12.70 -2.53 20.29
N PHE A 196 -11.49 -2.89 19.85
CA PHE A 196 -11.14 -4.25 19.41
C PHE A 196 -10.68 -5.09 20.59
N LYS A 197 -11.62 -5.64 21.33
CA LYS A 197 -11.40 -6.49 22.52
C LYS A 197 -12.35 -7.68 22.50
N PRO A 198 -12.03 -8.77 23.22
CA PRO A 198 -12.97 -9.86 23.43
C PRO A 198 -14.26 -9.34 24.03
N THR A 199 -15.37 -9.55 23.34
CA THR A 199 -16.69 -9.08 23.73
C THR A 199 -17.66 -10.27 23.71
N PRO A 200 -18.50 -10.47 24.75
CA PRO A 200 -19.53 -11.49 24.74
C PRO A 200 -20.43 -11.36 23.51
N SER A 201 -20.77 -12.49 22.90
CA SER A 201 -21.57 -12.54 21.67
C SER A 201 -22.44 -13.81 21.69
N ASP A 202 -23.63 -13.72 21.12
CA ASP A 202 -24.54 -14.83 20.87
C ASP A 202 -24.25 -15.58 19.57
N PHE A 203 -23.11 -15.28 18.94
CA PHE A 203 -22.71 -15.83 17.64
C PHE A 203 -22.76 -17.37 17.61
N ARG A 204 -22.20 -18.02 18.65
CA ARG A 204 -22.18 -19.47 18.73
C ARG A 204 -23.58 -20.10 18.85
N GLU A 205 -24.47 -19.46 19.62
CA GLU A 205 -25.87 -19.87 19.74
C GLU A 205 -26.61 -19.70 18.43
N ARG A 206 -26.50 -18.52 17.84
CA ARG A 206 -27.19 -18.14 16.60
C ARG A 206 -26.87 -19.07 15.44
N TYR A 207 -25.64 -19.55 15.37
CA TYR A 207 -25.18 -20.42 14.26
C TYR A 207 -25.02 -21.89 14.67
N GLY A 208 -25.45 -22.29 15.86
CA GLY A 208 -25.39 -23.69 16.33
C GLY A 208 -23.96 -24.21 16.51
N LEU A 209 -23.04 -23.35 16.93
CA LEU A 209 -21.59 -23.63 17.00
C LEU A 209 -21.08 -23.76 18.44
N LYS A 210 -21.96 -23.98 19.45
CA LYS A 210 -21.58 -24.03 20.85
C LYS A 210 -20.44 -25.00 21.15
N ASP A 211 -20.57 -26.20 20.60
CA ASP A 211 -19.67 -27.34 20.87
C ASP A 211 -18.61 -27.51 19.76
N LYS A 212 -18.49 -26.52 18.85
CA LYS A 212 -17.54 -26.56 17.75
C LYS A 212 -16.27 -25.80 18.05
N PHE A 213 -15.12 -26.33 17.60
CA PHE A 213 -13.91 -25.53 17.49
C PHE A 213 -13.99 -24.67 16.22
N ILE A 214 -13.97 -23.35 16.36
CA ILE A 214 -14.11 -22.43 15.22
C ILE A 214 -12.72 -22.12 14.63
N VAL A 215 -12.54 -22.39 13.36
CA VAL A 215 -11.42 -21.92 12.54
C VAL A 215 -11.89 -20.67 11.79
N LEU A 216 -11.41 -19.50 12.22
CA LEU A 216 -11.85 -18.21 11.73
C LEU A 216 -10.92 -17.68 10.62
N GLY A 217 -11.48 -17.32 9.46
CA GLY A 217 -10.80 -16.55 8.42
C GLY A 217 -11.47 -15.19 8.25
N VAL A 218 -10.65 -14.13 8.14
CA VAL A 218 -11.14 -12.76 7.92
C VAL A 218 -10.39 -12.12 6.76
N ALA A 219 -11.11 -11.67 5.74
CA ALA A 219 -10.53 -10.92 4.62
C ALA A 219 -11.55 -9.91 4.10
N ASN A 220 -11.09 -8.75 3.62
CA ASN A 220 -11.96 -7.77 2.96
C ASN A 220 -12.41 -8.27 1.58
N VAL A 221 -11.45 -8.86 0.82
CA VAL A 221 -11.73 -9.56 -0.44
C VAL A 221 -10.98 -10.88 -0.39
N TRP A 222 -11.70 -11.98 -0.62
CA TRP A 222 -11.11 -13.31 -0.67
C TRP A 222 -10.50 -13.59 -2.04
N GLU A 223 -9.24 -13.91 -2.05
CA GLU A 223 -8.42 -14.27 -3.21
C GLU A 223 -7.52 -15.46 -2.86
N ASP A 224 -6.90 -16.10 -3.87
CA ASP A 224 -5.93 -17.19 -3.67
C ASP A 224 -4.83 -16.80 -2.66
N ARG A 225 -4.36 -15.55 -2.75
CA ARG A 225 -3.36 -14.98 -1.84
C ARG A 225 -3.83 -14.91 -0.38
N LYS A 226 -5.13 -14.91 -0.13
CA LYS A 226 -5.74 -14.90 1.21
C LYS A 226 -6.06 -16.30 1.72
N GLY A 227 -5.72 -17.35 0.93
CA GLY A 227 -5.86 -18.74 1.33
C GLY A 227 -7.28 -19.29 1.25
N LEU A 228 -8.17 -18.73 0.40
CA LEU A 228 -9.54 -19.23 0.25
C LEU A 228 -9.57 -20.73 -0.10
N PHE A 229 -8.71 -21.14 -1.04
CA PHE A 229 -8.61 -22.56 -1.41
C PHE A 229 -8.05 -23.44 -0.30
N ASP A 230 -7.20 -22.91 0.57
CA ASP A 230 -6.68 -23.64 1.72
C ASP A 230 -7.78 -23.87 2.76
N PHE A 231 -8.67 -22.91 2.97
CA PHE A 231 -9.87 -23.11 3.79
C PHE A 231 -10.80 -24.17 3.19
N TYR A 232 -10.96 -24.19 1.87
CA TYR A 232 -11.77 -25.22 1.20
C TYR A 232 -11.16 -26.62 1.39
N LYS A 233 -9.85 -26.78 1.21
CA LYS A 233 -9.16 -28.06 1.48
C LYS A 233 -9.27 -28.45 2.95
N LEU A 234 -9.07 -27.48 3.85
CA LEU A 234 -9.19 -27.71 5.29
C LEU A 234 -10.60 -28.21 5.66
N ALA A 235 -11.65 -27.68 5.04
CA ALA A 235 -13.03 -28.12 5.27
C ALA A 235 -13.25 -29.61 4.92
N GLN A 236 -12.49 -30.12 3.97
CA GLN A 236 -12.57 -31.55 3.58
C GLN A 236 -11.78 -32.48 4.52
N MET A 237 -10.90 -31.92 5.35
CA MET A 237 -10.01 -32.67 6.25
C MET A 237 -10.55 -32.68 7.70
N LEU A 238 -11.39 -31.71 8.06
CA LEU A 238 -11.91 -31.55 9.40
C LEU A 238 -13.21 -32.35 9.58
N ASP A 239 -13.37 -32.94 10.75
CA ASP A 239 -14.61 -33.61 11.16
C ASP A 239 -15.62 -32.63 11.76
N ASP A 240 -16.72 -33.16 12.26
CA ASP A 240 -17.86 -32.40 12.79
C ASP A 240 -17.60 -31.63 14.10
N ARG A 241 -16.46 -31.86 14.75
CA ARG A 241 -16.02 -31.09 15.94
C ARG A 241 -15.56 -29.68 15.58
N TYR A 242 -15.30 -29.41 14.29
CA TYR A 242 -14.81 -28.15 13.79
C TYR A 242 -15.87 -27.40 12.97
N ALA A 243 -15.76 -26.08 12.93
CA ALA A 243 -16.52 -25.24 12.03
C ALA A 243 -15.61 -24.17 11.41
N ILE A 244 -15.64 -24.00 10.10
CA ILE A 244 -14.93 -22.92 9.43
C ILE A 244 -15.89 -21.75 9.28
N VAL A 245 -15.46 -20.58 9.74
CA VAL A 245 -16.20 -19.32 9.63
C VAL A 245 -15.36 -18.34 8.82
N LEU A 246 -15.88 -17.88 7.69
CA LEU A 246 -15.22 -16.91 6.82
C LEU A 246 -16.00 -15.59 6.84
N VAL A 247 -15.31 -14.51 7.21
CA VAL A 247 -15.85 -13.14 7.22
C VAL A 247 -15.33 -12.38 6.02
N GLY A 248 -16.20 -11.57 5.38
CA GLY A 248 -15.87 -10.75 4.21
C GLY A 248 -16.09 -11.45 2.86
N LEU A 249 -16.89 -12.53 2.84
CA LEU A 249 -17.44 -13.07 1.60
C LEU A 249 -18.54 -12.12 1.10
N SER A 250 -18.49 -11.73 -0.18
CA SER A 250 -19.58 -11.02 -0.84
C SER A 250 -20.42 -12.01 -1.64
N GLU A 251 -21.72 -11.83 -1.62
CA GLU A 251 -22.59 -12.42 -2.63
C GLU A 251 -22.19 -11.87 -4.00
N LYS A 252 -21.84 -12.74 -4.92
CA LYS A 252 -21.67 -12.42 -6.34
C LYS A 252 -22.73 -13.10 -7.13
#